data_b363bd35e26dbdcd53e3624c8f03c871
#
_entry.id   b363bd35e26dbdcd53e3624c8f03c871
#
_cell.length_a   1.000
_cell.length_b   1.000
_cell.length_c   1.000
_cell.angle_alpha   90.00
_cell.angle_beta   90.00
_cell.angle_gamma   90.00
#
_symmetry.space_group_name_H-M   'P 1'
#
loop_
_entity.id
_entity.type
_entity.pdbx_description
1 polymer ?
#
loop_
_entity_poly.entity_id
_entity_poly.type
_entity_poly.pdbx_seq_one_letter_code
_entity_poly.pdbx_strand_id
1 'polypeptide(L)'
;MTEVFGDSARGDELAFVRLQVHGDRIVEADAPGMARPLAGLTLLEAAAVRGETLAADALANALAQVFRADADPDRVAVAMSGGVDSAVALLRAGPNAIGVTLRLWLDPAGPDSERACCSPEAVIAARETCHTLGLPHVTLDLREEFRRAVVDPFVESYARGETPNPCGRCNGEFRFAELLDFAERAGAVRLWTGHYARIVEREGQRLLARAADPDKDQSYMLAPLDPALLDRIEFPLGEQTKTETRSEAGAAGLEVAERRESQEACFLAGDDYRAFLERQGLEPAEGAIVDEAGVEVGRHDGVWRYTPGQRRGIGVAAAEPLYALRSDAATNTLVIGPRGSLACSSVDVRGVLYAPVAEVEVKLRYRSPAVPARVTPTASGFALELAQPAYGVAPGQIAALYDDGAVVGCGVVSSASRN
;
A
#
# COMPACT_ATOMS: atom_id res chain seq x y z
N MET A 1 13.62 32.67 -9.58
CA MET A 1 14.31 32.35 -8.31
C MET A 1 13.24 31.96 -7.30
N THR A 2 13.35 30.80 -6.67
CA THR A 2 12.38 30.30 -5.69
C THR A 2 13.10 30.11 -4.35
N GLU A 3 12.52 30.60 -3.26
CA GLU A 3 13.00 30.37 -1.91
C GLU A 3 12.14 29.30 -1.25
N VAL A 4 12.79 28.30 -0.65
CA VAL A 4 12.12 27.22 0.09
C VAL A 4 12.75 27.01 1.43
N PHE A 5 11.92 26.54 2.36
CA PHE A 5 12.30 26.25 3.74
C PHE A 5 11.94 24.80 4.07
N GLY A 6 12.82 24.17 4.80
CA GLY A 6 12.56 22.88 5.42
C GLY A 6 12.92 22.93 6.87
N ASP A 7 12.13 22.28 7.69
CA ASP A 7 12.38 22.10 9.12
C ASP A 7 12.22 20.63 9.52
N SER A 8 12.83 20.27 10.62
CA SER A 8 12.64 18.99 11.27
C SER A 8 12.84 19.13 12.76
N ALA A 9 12.05 18.43 13.55
CA ALA A 9 12.09 18.47 15.01
C ALA A 9 12.08 17.06 15.60
N ARG A 10 12.84 16.86 16.69
CA ARG A 10 12.81 15.64 17.49
C ARG A 10 12.99 16.00 18.98
N GLY A 11 11.92 15.86 19.77
CA GLY A 11 11.89 16.38 21.13
C GLY A 11 12.08 17.90 21.12
N ASP A 12 13.07 18.40 21.87
CA ASP A 12 13.42 19.82 21.94
C ASP A 12 14.44 20.27 20.89
N GLU A 13 14.95 19.33 20.06
CA GLU A 13 15.90 19.64 19.01
C GLU A 13 15.16 20.04 17.71
N LEU A 14 15.68 21.08 17.05
CA LEU A 14 15.12 21.64 15.83
C LEU A 14 16.22 21.94 14.82
N ALA A 15 16.00 21.58 13.56
CA ALA A 15 16.86 21.94 12.45
C ALA A 15 16.08 22.68 11.38
N PHE A 16 16.72 23.65 10.73
CA PHE A 16 16.18 24.43 9.63
C PHE A 16 17.14 24.41 8.45
N VAL A 17 16.56 24.39 7.26
CA VAL A 17 17.27 24.57 6.00
C VAL A 17 16.53 25.62 5.18
N ARG A 18 17.27 26.61 4.65
CA ARG A 18 16.77 27.59 3.68
C ARG A 18 17.56 27.43 2.39
N LEU A 19 16.86 27.31 1.26
CA LEU A 19 17.46 27.23 -0.05
C LEU A 19 16.89 28.32 -0.97
N GLN A 20 17.76 28.99 -1.71
CA GLN A 20 17.38 29.77 -2.89
C GLN A 20 17.74 28.98 -4.13
N VAL A 21 16.74 28.72 -4.99
CA VAL A 21 16.87 27.83 -6.14
C VAL A 21 16.56 28.59 -7.43
N HIS A 22 17.40 28.39 -8.43
CA HIS A 22 17.18 28.85 -9.79
C HIS A 22 17.30 27.66 -10.76
N GLY A 23 16.19 27.32 -11.41
CA GLY A 23 16.14 26.11 -12.21
C GLY A 23 16.23 24.86 -11.32
N ASP A 24 17.17 24.00 -11.60
CA ASP A 24 17.50 22.79 -10.84
C ASP A 24 18.69 23.00 -9.88
N ARG A 25 19.19 24.26 -9.71
CA ARG A 25 20.44 24.57 -9.00
C ARG A 25 20.22 25.46 -7.79
N ILE A 26 20.87 25.12 -6.70
CA ILE A 26 20.91 25.90 -5.46
C ILE A 26 21.90 27.05 -5.64
N VAL A 27 21.38 28.28 -5.55
CA VAL A 27 22.19 29.51 -5.66
C VAL A 27 22.75 29.93 -4.30
N GLU A 28 21.91 29.84 -3.27
CA GLU A 28 22.25 30.14 -1.88
C GLU A 28 21.64 29.09 -0.95
N ALA A 29 22.33 28.70 0.10
CA ALA A 29 21.84 27.78 1.12
C ALA A 29 22.30 28.19 2.51
N ASP A 30 21.38 28.14 3.46
CA ASP A 30 21.66 28.11 4.89
C ASP A 30 21.18 26.73 5.40
N ALA A 31 22.13 25.84 5.66
CA ALA A 31 21.88 24.42 5.95
C ALA A 31 22.93 23.90 6.95
N PRO A 32 22.83 24.33 8.22
CA PRO A 32 23.74 23.85 9.26
C PRO A 32 23.59 22.35 9.48
N GLY A 33 24.69 21.66 9.85
CA GLY A 33 24.70 20.21 10.08
C GLY A 33 24.87 19.36 8.82
N MET A 34 24.98 19.97 7.63
CA MET A 34 25.30 19.24 6.40
C MET A 34 26.80 19.01 6.25
N ALA A 35 27.18 17.85 5.69
CA ALA A 35 28.59 17.43 5.55
C ALA A 35 29.42 18.32 4.58
N ARG A 36 28.74 19.07 3.70
CA ARG A 36 29.37 20.01 2.77
C ARG A 36 28.42 21.15 2.39
N PRO A 37 28.93 22.30 1.90
CA PRO A 37 28.09 23.38 1.36
C PRO A 37 27.19 22.90 0.22
N LEU A 38 25.94 23.41 0.17
CA LEU A 38 24.95 23.06 -0.85
C LEU A 38 24.90 24.08 -2.00
N ALA A 39 25.38 25.32 -1.78
CA ALA A 39 25.40 26.34 -2.83
C ALA A 39 26.21 25.89 -4.04
N GLY A 40 25.67 26.08 -5.22
CA GLY A 40 26.28 25.67 -6.50
C GLY A 40 25.91 24.25 -6.93
N LEU A 41 25.34 23.41 -6.04
CA LEU A 41 24.89 22.06 -6.39
C LEU A 41 23.56 22.09 -7.14
N THR A 42 23.33 21.07 -7.98
CA THR A 42 22.00 20.76 -8.46
C THR A 42 21.15 20.17 -7.33
N LEU A 43 19.83 20.18 -7.48
CA LEU A 43 18.93 19.56 -6.50
C LEU A 43 19.21 18.05 -6.36
N LEU A 44 19.57 17.40 -7.48
CA LEU A 44 19.97 15.99 -7.49
C LEU A 44 21.25 15.74 -6.69
N GLU A 45 22.30 16.55 -6.90
CA GLU A 45 23.55 16.46 -6.15
C GLU A 45 23.35 16.76 -4.66
N ALA A 46 22.50 17.73 -4.33
CA ALA A 46 22.16 18.07 -2.94
C ALA A 46 21.42 16.92 -2.22
N ALA A 47 20.57 16.19 -2.93
CA ALA A 47 19.85 15.03 -2.39
C ALA A 47 20.77 13.83 -2.05
N ALA A 48 22.04 13.84 -2.50
CA ALA A 48 23.05 12.86 -2.15
C ALA A 48 23.98 13.33 -1.02
N VAL A 49 23.80 14.55 -0.48
CA VAL A 49 24.67 15.10 0.58
C VAL A 49 24.26 14.53 1.92
N ARG A 50 25.22 13.94 2.63
CA ARG A 50 25.02 13.48 4.01
C ARG A 50 24.97 14.67 4.98
N GLY A 51 24.30 14.48 6.11
CA GLY A 51 24.19 15.46 7.18
C GLY A 51 23.80 14.79 8.49
N GLU A 52 23.79 15.57 9.56
CA GLU A 52 23.15 15.15 10.80
C GLU A 52 21.67 14.83 10.55
N THR A 53 21.12 13.87 11.28
CA THR A 53 19.78 13.32 10.98
C THR A 53 18.70 14.39 10.82
N LEU A 54 18.61 15.35 11.75
CA LEU A 54 17.61 16.41 11.67
C LEU A 54 17.88 17.41 10.53
N ALA A 55 19.16 17.75 10.29
CA ALA A 55 19.54 18.62 9.18
C ALA A 55 19.22 17.95 7.83
N ALA A 56 19.47 16.64 7.70
CA ALA A 56 19.14 15.87 6.52
C ALA A 56 17.63 15.74 6.30
N ASP A 57 16.83 15.60 7.36
CA ASP A 57 15.36 15.61 7.29
C ASP A 57 14.84 17.00 6.87
N ALA A 58 15.41 18.09 7.43
CA ALA A 58 15.06 19.46 7.05
C ALA A 58 15.43 19.74 5.57
N LEU A 59 16.60 19.27 5.12
CA LEU A 59 16.98 19.35 3.70
C LEU A 59 16.02 18.59 2.81
N ALA A 60 15.64 17.36 3.18
CA ALA A 60 14.68 16.56 2.41
C ALA A 60 13.32 17.28 2.28
N ASN A 61 12.83 17.90 3.36
CA ASN A 61 11.59 18.68 3.35
C ASN A 61 11.67 19.94 2.47
N ALA A 62 12.83 20.61 2.42
CA ALA A 62 13.06 21.74 1.50
C ALA A 62 13.12 21.27 0.03
N LEU A 63 13.89 20.21 -0.23
CA LEU A 63 14.05 19.66 -1.59
C LEU A 63 12.73 19.17 -2.18
N ALA A 64 11.90 18.48 -1.40
CA ALA A 64 10.62 17.93 -1.87
C ALA A 64 9.71 18.98 -2.53
N GLN A 65 9.76 20.25 -2.09
CA GLN A 65 8.94 21.34 -2.57
C GLN A 65 9.33 21.79 -4.00
N VAL A 66 10.58 21.64 -4.39
CA VAL A 66 11.13 22.20 -5.64
C VAL A 66 11.89 21.17 -6.47
N PHE A 67 11.91 19.90 -6.03
CA PHE A 67 12.76 18.88 -6.64
C PHE A 67 12.42 18.68 -8.10
N ARG A 68 13.43 18.84 -8.92
CA ARG A 68 13.43 18.52 -10.35
C ARG A 68 14.85 18.27 -10.82
N ALA A 69 15.00 17.47 -11.84
CA ALA A 69 16.26 17.23 -12.53
C ALA A 69 16.00 17.08 -14.03
N ASP A 70 17.01 17.33 -14.84
CA ASP A 70 16.94 17.08 -16.27
C ASP A 70 16.65 15.61 -16.57
N ALA A 71 15.93 15.36 -17.65
CA ALA A 71 15.61 14.02 -18.10
C ALA A 71 16.90 13.23 -18.43
N ASP A 72 16.97 12.01 -17.91
CA ASP A 72 18.06 11.08 -18.13
C ASP A 72 17.47 9.71 -18.49
N PRO A 73 17.71 9.19 -19.72
CA PRO A 73 17.13 7.93 -20.19
C PRO A 73 17.58 6.71 -19.38
N ASP A 74 18.71 6.82 -18.67
CA ASP A 74 19.24 5.75 -17.83
C ASP A 74 18.85 5.88 -16.35
N ARG A 75 18.18 6.99 -15.98
CA ARG A 75 17.77 7.21 -14.59
C ARG A 75 16.55 6.38 -14.21
N VAL A 76 16.65 5.74 -13.04
CA VAL A 76 15.59 4.95 -12.43
C VAL A 76 15.21 5.56 -11.07
N ALA A 77 13.94 5.87 -10.87
CA ALA A 77 13.41 6.18 -9.55
C ALA A 77 13.08 4.87 -8.81
N VAL A 78 13.54 4.74 -7.57
CA VAL A 78 13.31 3.53 -6.76
C VAL A 78 12.51 3.89 -5.52
N ALA A 79 11.33 3.28 -5.37
CA ALA A 79 10.50 3.44 -4.19
C ALA A 79 11.14 2.75 -2.98
N MET A 80 11.55 3.55 -1.99
CA MET A 80 12.26 3.09 -0.80
C MET A 80 11.31 3.02 0.40
N SER A 81 11.30 1.87 1.08
CA SER A 81 10.54 1.65 2.31
C SER A 81 11.41 1.48 3.56
N GLY A 82 12.73 1.57 3.40
CA GLY A 82 13.70 1.24 4.46
C GLY A 82 13.78 -0.26 4.78
N GLY A 83 13.18 -1.11 3.97
CA GLY A 83 13.27 -2.57 4.06
C GLY A 83 14.22 -3.18 3.04
N VAL A 84 14.58 -4.45 3.25
CA VAL A 84 15.54 -5.21 2.43
C VAL A 84 15.14 -5.27 0.95
N ASP A 85 13.86 -5.39 0.64
CA ASP A 85 13.38 -5.54 -0.73
C ASP A 85 13.62 -4.28 -1.56
N SER A 86 13.30 -3.12 -1.00
CA SER A 86 13.58 -1.85 -1.68
C SER A 86 15.08 -1.55 -1.79
N ALA A 87 15.87 -1.99 -0.81
CA ALA A 87 17.33 -1.84 -0.85
C ALA A 87 17.97 -2.68 -1.97
N VAL A 88 17.50 -3.92 -2.18
CA VAL A 88 17.96 -4.76 -3.29
C VAL A 88 17.48 -4.20 -4.63
N ALA A 89 16.25 -3.70 -4.71
CA ALA A 89 15.78 -3.02 -5.92
C ALA A 89 16.66 -1.81 -6.28
N LEU A 90 17.06 -1.00 -5.27
CA LEU A 90 17.97 0.12 -5.46
C LEU A 90 19.37 -0.32 -5.92
N LEU A 91 19.92 -1.37 -5.30
CA LEU A 91 21.23 -1.92 -5.67
C LEU A 91 21.25 -2.34 -7.15
N ARG A 92 20.20 -2.99 -7.62
CA ARG A 92 20.05 -3.44 -9.02
C ARG A 92 19.81 -2.29 -10.00
N ALA A 93 19.18 -1.21 -9.56
CA ALA A 93 18.95 -0.04 -10.39
C ALA A 93 20.26 0.68 -10.77
N GLY A 94 21.33 0.47 -9.98
CA GLY A 94 22.69 0.91 -10.33
C GLY A 94 22.97 2.39 -10.03
N PRO A 95 24.05 2.94 -10.60
CA PRO A 95 24.61 4.22 -10.19
C PRO A 95 23.78 5.46 -10.59
N ASN A 96 22.86 5.34 -11.55
CA ASN A 96 21.97 6.42 -11.97
C ASN A 96 20.61 6.38 -11.26
N ALA A 97 20.48 5.59 -10.19
CA ALA A 97 19.24 5.51 -9.44
C ALA A 97 19.05 6.72 -8.50
N ILE A 98 17.78 7.04 -8.25
CA ILE A 98 17.35 7.96 -7.19
C ILE A 98 16.34 7.27 -6.29
N GLY A 99 16.61 7.25 -4.99
CA GLY A 99 15.65 6.75 -4.01
C GLY A 99 14.55 7.76 -3.69
N VAL A 100 13.32 7.30 -3.57
CA VAL A 100 12.20 8.12 -3.09
C VAL A 100 11.42 7.39 -2.01
N THR A 101 11.17 8.08 -0.89
CA THR A 101 10.34 7.58 0.20
C THR A 101 9.08 8.44 0.33
N LEU A 102 7.92 7.80 0.43
CA LEU A 102 6.68 8.46 0.76
C LEU A 102 6.50 8.45 2.28
N ARG A 103 6.47 9.62 2.89
CA ARG A 103 6.07 9.79 4.29
C ARG A 103 4.56 9.87 4.34
N LEU A 104 3.93 8.75 4.76
CA LEU A 104 2.49 8.60 4.81
C LEU A 104 1.97 8.90 6.22
N TRP A 105 0.67 9.15 6.33
CA TRP A 105 0.01 9.42 7.60
C TRP A 105 0.04 8.19 8.51
N LEU A 106 0.38 8.43 9.76
CA LEU A 106 0.27 7.49 10.88
C LEU A 106 -0.68 8.09 11.91
N ASP A 107 -1.42 7.25 12.61
CA ASP A 107 -2.30 7.70 13.68
C ASP A 107 -1.48 8.31 14.84
N PRO A 108 -1.58 9.63 15.10
CA PRO A 108 -0.81 10.27 16.15
C PRO A 108 -1.21 9.83 17.58
N ALA A 109 -2.40 9.22 17.72
CA ALA A 109 -2.90 8.64 18.97
C ALA A 109 -2.77 7.11 19.01
N GLY A 110 -2.19 6.51 17.96
CA GLY A 110 -1.93 5.09 17.85
C GLY A 110 -0.70 4.64 18.63
N PRO A 111 -0.47 3.33 18.72
CA PRO A 111 0.75 2.81 19.30
C PRO A 111 1.96 3.29 18.50
N ASP A 112 3.02 3.69 19.21
CA ASP A 112 4.29 4.07 18.59
C ASP A 112 4.90 2.83 17.94
N SER A 113 4.89 2.79 16.63
CA SER A 113 5.30 1.61 15.88
C SER A 113 6.48 1.91 14.97
N GLU A 114 7.67 1.54 15.40
CA GLU A 114 8.89 1.48 14.61
C GLU A 114 8.77 0.53 13.38
N ARG A 115 7.66 -0.21 13.28
CA ARG A 115 7.44 -1.23 12.24
C ARG A 115 6.69 -0.72 11.02
N ALA A 116 6.12 0.47 11.08
CA ALA A 116 5.45 1.05 9.92
C ALA A 116 6.49 1.42 8.85
N CYS A 117 6.20 1.14 7.58
CA CYS A 117 7.09 1.50 6.46
C CYS A 117 7.22 3.01 6.24
N CYS A 118 6.48 3.81 6.96
CA CYS A 118 6.48 5.28 6.98
C CYS A 118 6.91 5.85 8.34
N SER A 119 7.43 5.02 9.26
CA SER A 119 8.01 5.50 10.50
C SER A 119 9.25 6.38 10.23
N PRO A 120 9.58 7.33 11.12
CA PRO A 120 10.80 8.12 10.98
C PRO A 120 12.05 7.25 10.79
N GLU A 121 12.14 6.12 11.49
CA GLU A 121 13.25 5.16 11.41
C GLU A 121 13.30 4.47 10.04
N ALA A 122 12.16 4.23 9.40
CA ALA A 122 12.12 3.66 8.06
C ALA A 122 12.60 4.66 7.00
N VAL A 123 12.21 5.93 7.13
CA VAL A 123 12.68 7.02 6.26
C VAL A 123 14.20 7.22 6.39
N ILE A 124 14.72 7.25 7.63
CA ILE A 124 16.14 7.36 7.90
C ILE A 124 16.89 6.18 7.29
N ALA A 125 16.43 4.95 7.51
CA ALA A 125 17.07 3.74 6.95
C ALA A 125 17.06 3.74 5.41
N ALA A 126 16.01 4.23 4.78
CA ALA A 126 15.91 4.37 3.33
C ALA A 126 16.97 5.36 2.81
N ARG A 127 17.07 6.54 3.44
CA ARG A 127 18.07 7.56 3.10
C ARG A 127 19.48 7.06 3.30
N GLU A 128 19.78 6.46 4.45
CA GLU A 128 21.11 5.91 4.75
C GLU A 128 21.53 4.82 3.74
N THR A 129 20.59 3.96 3.33
CA THR A 129 20.84 2.97 2.28
C THR A 129 21.24 3.66 0.97
N CYS A 130 20.50 4.68 0.53
CA CYS A 130 20.82 5.44 -0.67
C CYS A 130 22.20 6.11 -0.56
N HIS A 131 22.46 6.83 0.53
CA HIS A 131 23.71 7.55 0.75
C HIS A 131 24.91 6.61 0.93
N THR A 132 24.74 5.40 1.45
CA THR A 132 25.80 4.39 1.53
C THR A 132 26.21 3.90 0.14
N LEU A 133 25.26 3.83 -0.78
CA LEU A 133 25.52 3.51 -2.19
C LEU A 133 25.95 4.74 -3.02
N GLY A 134 26.08 5.92 -2.41
CA GLY A 134 26.42 7.17 -3.10
C GLY A 134 25.31 7.75 -3.95
N LEU A 135 24.06 7.36 -3.67
CA LEU A 135 22.88 7.71 -4.45
C LEU A 135 22.04 8.81 -3.78
N PRO A 136 21.35 9.66 -4.56
CA PRO A 136 20.44 10.67 -4.04
C PRO A 136 19.18 10.03 -3.45
N HIS A 137 18.60 10.70 -2.44
CA HIS A 137 17.34 10.31 -1.81
C HIS A 137 16.45 11.53 -1.58
N VAL A 138 15.17 11.38 -1.88
CA VAL A 138 14.14 12.40 -1.61
C VAL A 138 13.02 11.78 -0.79
N THR A 139 12.51 12.54 0.18
CA THR A 139 11.32 12.17 0.95
C THR A 139 10.16 13.09 0.57
N LEU A 140 9.05 12.51 0.16
CA LEU A 140 7.82 13.25 -0.13
C LEU A 140 6.90 13.16 1.10
N ASP A 141 6.53 14.28 1.68
CA ASP A 141 5.54 14.33 2.76
C ASP A 141 4.13 14.37 2.17
N LEU A 142 3.48 13.22 2.19
CA LEU A 142 2.14 13.01 1.63
C LEU A 142 1.14 12.56 2.71
N ARG A 143 1.36 12.98 3.96
CA ARG A 143 0.51 12.56 5.09
C ARG A 143 -0.93 12.96 4.90
N GLU A 144 -1.20 14.20 4.53
CA GLU A 144 -2.55 14.71 4.35
C GLU A 144 -3.25 14.12 3.12
N GLU A 145 -2.52 13.97 2.01
CA GLU A 145 -3.01 13.35 0.78
C GLU A 145 -3.38 11.89 1.01
N PHE A 146 -2.52 11.15 1.71
CA PHE A 146 -2.75 9.75 2.05
C PHE A 146 -3.95 9.60 2.99
N ARG A 147 -4.09 10.47 3.99
CA ARG A 147 -5.24 10.46 4.88
C ARG A 147 -6.53 10.58 4.08
N ARG A 148 -6.65 11.61 3.23
CA ARG A 148 -7.83 11.85 2.40
C ARG A 148 -8.10 10.72 1.39
N ALA A 149 -7.05 10.18 0.76
CA ALA A 149 -7.21 9.18 -0.30
C ALA A 149 -7.46 7.75 0.23
N VAL A 150 -6.93 7.41 1.40
CA VAL A 150 -6.88 6.02 1.88
C VAL A 150 -7.53 5.85 3.25
N VAL A 151 -7.17 6.71 4.23
CA VAL A 151 -7.60 6.55 5.62
C VAL A 151 -9.07 6.94 5.81
N ASP A 152 -9.45 8.14 5.35
CA ASP A 152 -10.83 8.61 5.49
C ASP A 152 -11.82 7.66 4.77
N PRO A 153 -11.58 7.21 3.51
CA PRO A 153 -12.44 6.21 2.88
C PRO A 153 -12.45 4.84 3.57
N PHE A 154 -11.37 4.46 4.25
CA PHE A 154 -11.35 3.24 5.07
C PHE A 154 -12.32 3.35 6.24
N VAL A 155 -12.30 4.46 6.98
CA VAL A 155 -13.22 4.74 8.09
C VAL A 155 -14.66 4.80 7.60
N GLU A 156 -14.93 5.53 6.51
CA GLU A 156 -16.26 5.62 5.91
C GLU A 156 -16.82 4.28 5.46
N SER A 157 -15.98 3.40 4.89
CA SER A 157 -16.43 2.07 4.46
C SER A 157 -16.89 1.22 5.65
N TYR A 158 -16.15 1.24 6.76
CA TYR A 158 -16.58 0.57 7.98
C TYR A 158 -17.86 1.17 8.57
N ALA A 159 -18.01 2.48 8.51
CA ALA A 159 -19.26 3.15 8.93
C ALA A 159 -20.47 2.68 8.10
N ARG A 160 -20.28 2.29 6.83
CA ARG A 160 -21.31 1.71 5.96
C ARG A 160 -21.47 0.20 6.11
N GLY A 161 -20.71 -0.46 7.00
CA GLY A 161 -20.74 -1.93 7.18
C GLY A 161 -19.98 -2.71 6.10
N GLU A 162 -19.15 -2.05 5.30
CA GLU A 162 -18.27 -2.67 4.32
C GLU A 162 -16.95 -3.08 4.97
N THR A 163 -16.21 -3.99 4.31
CA THR A 163 -14.87 -4.40 4.74
C THR A 163 -13.86 -4.00 3.67
N PRO A 164 -13.30 -2.78 3.70
CA PRO A 164 -12.42 -2.28 2.65
C PRO A 164 -11.05 -2.97 2.63
N ASN A 165 -10.38 -2.88 1.47
CA ASN A 165 -8.96 -3.22 1.34
C ASN A 165 -8.13 -1.95 1.12
N PRO A 166 -7.58 -1.34 2.18
CA PRO A 166 -6.87 -0.07 2.07
C PRO A 166 -5.55 -0.20 1.28
N CYS A 167 -4.88 -1.35 1.33
CA CYS A 167 -3.63 -1.57 0.60
C CYS A 167 -3.86 -1.60 -0.91
N GLY A 168 -4.92 -2.27 -1.36
CA GLY A 168 -5.26 -2.26 -2.78
C GLY A 168 -5.68 -0.88 -3.27
N ARG A 169 -6.48 -0.14 -2.49
CA ARG A 169 -6.83 1.24 -2.79
C ARG A 169 -5.59 2.14 -2.87
N CYS A 170 -4.68 2.03 -1.89
CA CYS A 170 -3.44 2.78 -1.87
C CYS A 170 -2.60 2.53 -3.12
N ASN A 171 -2.40 1.27 -3.50
CA ASN A 171 -1.60 0.94 -4.68
C ASN A 171 -2.29 1.36 -5.98
N GLY A 172 -3.59 1.13 -6.13
CA GLY A 172 -4.33 1.44 -7.36
C GLY A 172 -4.54 2.94 -7.60
N GLU A 173 -4.84 3.71 -6.56
CA GLU A 173 -5.33 5.08 -6.72
C GLU A 173 -4.34 6.15 -6.22
N PHE A 174 -3.35 5.81 -5.39
CA PHE A 174 -2.53 6.81 -4.70
C PHE A 174 -1.02 6.60 -4.91
N ARG A 175 -0.46 5.51 -4.37
CA ARG A 175 0.99 5.32 -4.23
C ARG A 175 1.75 5.42 -5.54
N PHE A 176 1.28 4.71 -6.57
CA PHE A 176 1.96 4.69 -7.86
C PHE A 176 1.79 5.99 -8.65
N ALA A 177 0.66 6.67 -8.48
CA ALA A 177 0.46 8.00 -9.07
C ALA A 177 1.50 9.00 -8.52
N GLU A 178 1.67 9.09 -7.21
CA GLU A 178 2.63 9.98 -6.56
C GLU A 178 4.10 9.62 -6.89
N LEU A 179 4.41 8.32 -6.94
CA LEU A 179 5.75 7.86 -7.28
C LEU A 179 6.10 8.12 -8.75
N LEU A 180 5.15 7.98 -9.68
CA LEU A 180 5.35 8.25 -11.10
C LEU A 180 5.46 9.75 -11.39
N ASP A 181 4.67 10.60 -10.70
CA ASP A 181 4.82 12.05 -10.75
C ASP A 181 6.22 12.47 -10.27
N PHE A 182 6.67 11.92 -9.15
CA PHE A 182 8.04 12.17 -8.70
C PHE A 182 9.09 11.68 -9.70
N ALA A 183 8.95 10.47 -10.25
CA ALA A 183 9.89 9.93 -11.24
C ALA A 183 10.03 10.88 -12.44
N GLU A 184 8.91 11.43 -12.92
CA GLU A 184 8.91 12.42 -14.01
C GLU A 184 9.65 13.69 -13.61
N ARG A 185 9.35 14.28 -12.44
CA ARG A 185 10.08 15.45 -11.91
C ARG A 185 11.57 15.19 -11.68
N ALA A 186 11.92 13.96 -11.31
CA ALA A 186 13.30 13.52 -11.14
C ALA A 186 14.02 13.20 -12.47
N GLY A 187 13.35 13.37 -13.62
CA GLY A 187 13.89 13.06 -14.92
C GLY A 187 14.14 11.56 -15.14
N ALA A 188 13.48 10.69 -14.36
CA ALA A 188 13.60 9.24 -14.47
C ALA A 188 12.55 8.66 -15.42
N VAL A 189 12.97 7.75 -16.29
CA VAL A 189 12.09 7.12 -17.27
C VAL A 189 11.30 5.96 -16.69
N ARG A 190 11.78 5.35 -15.60
CA ARG A 190 11.20 4.17 -14.97
C ARG A 190 11.12 4.32 -13.44
N LEU A 191 10.09 3.68 -12.89
CA LEU A 191 9.89 3.50 -11.47
C LEU A 191 10.10 2.03 -11.11
N TRP A 192 11.02 1.75 -10.20
CA TRP A 192 11.24 0.41 -9.64
C TRP A 192 10.74 0.34 -8.21
N THR A 193 10.21 -0.81 -7.83
CA THR A 193 9.76 -1.05 -6.45
C THR A 193 10.16 -2.44 -5.99
N GLY A 194 10.34 -2.61 -4.68
CA GLY A 194 10.64 -3.90 -4.06
C GLY A 194 9.42 -4.83 -3.90
N HIS A 195 8.35 -4.64 -4.68
CA HIS A 195 7.21 -5.56 -4.63
C HIS A 195 7.53 -6.87 -5.35
N TYR A 196 6.99 -7.98 -4.80
CA TYR A 196 7.01 -9.29 -5.43
C TYR A 196 5.80 -9.43 -6.36
N ALA A 197 5.99 -9.09 -7.59
CA ALA A 197 5.04 -9.26 -8.69
C ALA A 197 5.84 -9.34 -10.00
N ARG A 198 5.24 -9.83 -11.07
CA ARG A 198 5.83 -9.85 -12.41
C ARG A 198 5.01 -9.00 -13.36
N ILE A 199 5.60 -8.62 -14.46
CA ILE A 199 4.92 -8.03 -15.60
C ILE A 199 5.13 -8.97 -16.76
N VAL A 200 4.04 -9.38 -17.39
CA VAL A 200 4.02 -10.26 -18.56
C VAL A 200 3.39 -9.55 -19.73
N GLU A 201 3.79 -9.91 -20.94
CA GLU A 201 3.16 -9.42 -22.17
C GLU A 201 2.13 -10.45 -22.66
N ARG A 202 0.92 -9.99 -22.90
CA ARG A 202 -0.16 -10.81 -23.45
C ARG A 202 -0.91 -10.01 -24.51
N GLU A 203 -0.95 -10.54 -25.74
CA GLU A 203 -1.63 -9.90 -26.88
C GLU A 203 -1.21 -8.44 -27.13
N GLY A 204 0.08 -8.13 -26.89
CA GLY A 204 0.64 -6.79 -27.05
C GLY A 204 0.33 -5.83 -25.89
N GLN A 205 -0.26 -6.31 -24.80
CA GLN A 205 -0.52 -5.56 -23.59
C GLN A 205 0.34 -6.09 -22.44
N ARG A 206 0.92 -5.18 -21.65
CA ARG A 206 1.60 -5.53 -20.39
C ARG A 206 0.57 -5.70 -19.29
N LEU A 207 0.63 -6.82 -18.59
CA LEU A 207 -0.24 -7.14 -17.47
C LEU A 207 0.59 -7.51 -16.25
N LEU A 208 0.06 -7.18 -15.08
CA LEU A 208 0.60 -7.67 -13.82
C LEU A 208 0.44 -9.19 -13.74
N ALA A 209 1.39 -9.89 -13.11
CA ALA A 209 1.31 -11.33 -12.90
C ALA A 209 1.82 -11.72 -11.51
N ARG A 210 1.43 -12.93 -11.07
CA ARG A 210 1.91 -13.52 -9.82
C ARG A 210 3.44 -13.59 -9.79
N ALA A 211 4.03 -13.32 -8.63
CA ALA A 211 5.46 -13.51 -8.42
C ALA A 211 5.86 -14.99 -8.51
N ALA A 212 7.16 -15.23 -8.69
CA ALA A 212 7.72 -16.59 -8.63
C ALA A 212 7.67 -17.19 -7.23
N ASP A 213 7.79 -16.35 -6.18
CA ASP A 213 7.61 -16.77 -4.78
C ASP A 213 6.13 -16.66 -4.37
N PRO A 214 5.39 -17.78 -4.27
CA PRO A 214 3.96 -17.75 -3.96
C PRO A 214 3.66 -17.26 -2.53
N ASP A 215 4.61 -17.41 -1.60
CA ASP A 215 4.44 -16.96 -0.21
C ASP A 215 4.63 -15.44 -0.07
N LYS A 216 5.27 -14.82 -1.06
CA LYS A 216 5.52 -13.38 -1.11
C LYS A 216 4.73 -12.66 -2.20
N ASP A 217 3.96 -13.37 -3.00
CA ASP A 217 3.19 -12.79 -4.08
C ASP A 217 2.28 -11.64 -3.62
N GLN A 218 2.51 -10.46 -4.17
CA GLN A 218 1.78 -9.22 -3.88
C GLN A 218 0.87 -8.80 -5.04
N SER A 219 0.75 -9.60 -6.08
CA SER A 219 -0.07 -9.30 -7.25
C SER A 219 -1.53 -8.99 -6.89
N TYR A 220 -2.07 -9.61 -5.82
CA TYR A 220 -3.42 -9.32 -5.32
C TYR A 220 -3.57 -7.87 -4.83
N MET A 221 -2.56 -7.35 -4.10
CA MET A 221 -2.59 -5.97 -3.59
C MET A 221 -2.27 -4.93 -4.66
N LEU A 222 -1.64 -5.37 -5.74
CA LEU A 222 -1.30 -4.57 -6.91
C LEU A 222 -2.33 -4.68 -8.03
N ALA A 223 -3.27 -5.63 -7.93
CA ALA A 223 -4.26 -5.88 -8.98
C ALA A 223 -5.09 -4.65 -9.40
N PRO A 224 -5.38 -3.67 -8.51
CA PRO A 224 -6.06 -2.44 -8.92
C PRO A 224 -5.20 -1.46 -9.74
N LEU A 225 -3.90 -1.74 -9.93
CA LEU A 225 -3.01 -0.88 -10.72
C LEU A 225 -3.43 -0.90 -12.19
N ASP A 226 -3.58 0.28 -12.78
CA ASP A 226 -3.91 0.42 -14.20
C ASP A 226 -2.79 -0.18 -15.07
N PRO A 227 -3.07 -1.16 -15.95
CA PRO A 227 -2.09 -1.72 -16.86
C PRO A 227 -1.35 -0.70 -17.72
N ALA A 228 -1.97 0.41 -18.07
CA ALA A 228 -1.31 1.49 -18.83
C ALA A 228 -0.09 2.09 -18.12
N LEU A 229 0.01 1.96 -16.79
CA LEU A 229 1.16 2.44 -16.02
C LEU A 229 2.34 1.45 -16.05
N LEU A 230 2.10 0.20 -16.42
CA LEU A 230 3.11 -0.86 -16.37
C LEU A 230 4.27 -0.66 -17.36
N ASP A 231 4.11 0.20 -18.37
CA ASP A 231 5.21 0.56 -19.27
C ASP A 231 6.32 1.36 -18.56
N ARG A 232 5.97 2.02 -17.47
CA ARG A 232 6.89 2.85 -16.67
C ARG A 232 7.29 2.21 -15.34
N ILE A 233 6.77 1.02 -15.01
CA ILE A 233 6.99 0.34 -13.73
C ILE A 233 7.73 -0.97 -13.94
N GLU A 234 8.62 -1.30 -13.01
CA GLU A 234 9.27 -2.60 -12.93
C GLU A 234 9.30 -3.13 -11.50
N PHE A 235 9.21 -4.46 -11.39
CA PHE A 235 9.29 -5.22 -10.14
C PHE A 235 10.51 -6.16 -10.20
N PRO A 236 11.72 -5.65 -9.91
CA PRO A 236 12.96 -6.41 -10.13
C PRO A 236 13.09 -7.67 -9.26
N LEU A 237 12.23 -7.84 -8.25
CA LEU A 237 12.22 -8.99 -7.36
C LEU A 237 11.18 -10.07 -7.75
N GLY A 238 10.42 -9.85 -8.81
CA GLY A 238 9.30 -10.71 -9.18
C GLY A 238 9.67 -12.15 -9.54
N GLU A 239 10.89 -12.39 -10.02
CA GLU A 239 11.39 -13.70 -10.46
C GLU A 239 12.20 -14.45 -9.39
N GLN A 240 12.34 -13.89 -8.18
CA GLN A 240 13.15 -14.51 -7.12
C GLN A 240 12.38 -14.74 -5.83
N THR A 241 12.94 -15.61 -5.00
CA THR A 241 12.44 -15.89 -3.67
C THR A 241 12.94 -14.87 -2.66
N LYS A 242 12.24 -14.76 -1.53
CA LYS A 242 12.68 -13.91 -0.42
C LYS A 242 14.04 -14.31 0.15
N THR A 243 14.36 -15.58 0.13
CA THR A 243 15.66 -16.09 0.59
C THR A 243 16.79 -15.58 -0.29
N GLU A 244 16.61 -15.60 -1.61
CA GLU A 244 17.57 -15.06 -2.58
C GLU A 244 17.75 -13.55 -2.39
N THR A 245 16.66 -12.79 -2.20
CA THR A 245 16.72 -11.35 -1.93
C THR A 245 17.55 -11.04 -0.66
N ARG A 246 17.35 -11.79 0.43
CA ARG A 246 18.14 -11.61 1.65
C ARG A 246 19.61 -11.99 1.46
N SER A 247 19.88 -13.05 0.72
CA SER A 247 21.24 -13.47 0.39
C SER A 247 21.97 -12.39 -0.42
N GLU A 248 21.32 -11.81 -1.42
CA GLU A 248 21.85 -10.72 -2.24
C GLU A 248 22.14 -9.47 -1.40
N ALA A 249 21.22 -9.07 -0.53
CA ALA A 249 21.40 -7.95 0.40
C ALA A 249 22.59 -8.18 1.34
N GLY A 250 22.72 -9.38 1.89
CA GLY A 250 23.84 -9.76 2.76
C GLY A 250 25.19 -9.75 2.02
N ALA A 251 25.25 -10.29 0.80
CA ALA A 251 26.43 -10.29 -0.04
C ALA A 251 26.89 -8.85 -0.41
N ALA A 252 25.94 -7.92 -0.55
CA ALA A 252 26.20 -6.50 -0.79
C ALA A 252 26.51 -5.70 0.49
N GLY A 253 26.49 -6.32 1.67
CA GLY A 253 26.78 -5.66 2.95
C GLY A 253 25.70 -4.65 3.38
N LEU A 254 24.44 -4.82 2.94
CA LEU A 254 23.35 -3.92 3.31
C LEU A 254 22.88 -4.23 4.74
N GLU A 255 22.98 -3.26 5.65
CA GLU A 255 22.59 -3.41 7.07
C GLU A 255 21.12 -3.77 7.26
N VAL A 256 20.26 -3.41 6.29
CA VAL A 256 18.81 -3.70 6.32
C VAL A 256 18.46 -5.17 6.05
N ALA A 257 19.45 -6.04 5.76
CA ALA A 257 19.21 -7.46 5.44
C ALA A 257 18.47 -8.23 6.55
N GLU A 258 18.68 -7.86 7.83
CA GLU A 258 18.08 -8.50 8.99
C GLU A 258 16.78 -7.84 9.49
N ARG A 259 16.37 -6.72 8.89
CA ARG A 259 15.18 -5.98 9.35
C ARG A 259 13.90 -6.81 9.14
N ARG A 260 13.03 -6.76 10.16
CA ARG A 260 11.72 -7.45 10.11
C ARG A 260 10.77 -6.74 9.15
N GLU A 261 9.87 -7.51 8.54
CA GLU A 261 8.86 -7.01 7.58
C GLU A 261 7.60 -6.53 8.29
N SER A 262 6.97 -5.50 7.74
CA SER A 262 5.62 -5.08 8.10
C SER A 262 4.60 -5.98 7.38
N GLN A 263 3.63 -6.54 8.10
CA GLN A 263 2.64 -7.48 7.54
C GLN A 263 1.20 -6.95 7.53
N GLU A 264 0.96 -5.72 8.02
CA GLU A 264 -0.37 -5.12 8.20
C GLU A 264 -0.50 -3.81 7.41
N ALA A 265 -1.72 -3.26 7.38
CA ALA A 265 -1.92 -1.92 6.80
C ALA A 265 -1.03 -0.91 7.52
N CYS A 266 -0.21 -0.19 6.76
CA CYS A 266 0.89 0.62 7.30
C CYS A 266 0.44 1.66 8.34
N PHE A 267 -0.73 2.27 8.16
CA PHE A 267 -1.26 3.29 9.06
C PHE A 267 -1.86 2.74 10.36
N LEU A 268 -2.15 1.45 10.43
CA LEU A 268 -2.56 0.79 11.67
C LEU A 268 -1.37 0.50 12.59
N ALA A 269 -0.16 0.39 12.03
CA ALA A 269 1.08 0.23 12.78
C ALA A 269 1.06 -0.91 13.83
N GLY A 270 0.33 -2.00 13.53
CA GLY A 270 0.17 -3.15 14.44
C GLY A 270 -0.96 -3.01 15.46
N ASP A 271 -1.76 -1.95 15.37
CA ASP A 271 -2.92 -1.73 16.24
C ASP A 271 -4.15 -2.56 15.79
N ASP A 272 -5.07 -2.81 16.73
CA ASP A 272 -6.39 -3.35 16.39
C ASP A 272 -7.17 -2.30 15.58
N TYR A 273 -7.65 -2.68 14.40
CA TYR A 273 -8.41 -1.77 13.53
C TYR A 273 -9.66 -1.20 14.22
N ARG A 274 -10.24 -1.88 15.21
CA ARG A 274 -11.41 -1.39 15.97
C ARG A 274 -11.03 -0.24 16.87
N ALA A 275 -9.92 -0.37 17.61
CA ALA A 275 -9.40 0.71 18.45
C ALA A 275 -9.02 1.92 17.58
N PHE A 276 -8.44 1.68 16.41
CA PHE A 276 -8.18 2.71 15.43
C PHE A 276 -9.48 3.41 14.98
N LEU A 277 -10.50 2.67 14.57
CA LEU A 277 -11.78 3.23 14.10
C LEU A 277 -12.49 4.04 15.19
N GLU A 278 -12.43 3.62 16.46
CA GLU A 278 -12.94 4.40 17.59
C GLU A 278 -12.24 5.76 17.72
N ARG A 279 -10.90 5.78 17.65
CA ARG A 279 -10.15 7.02 17.67
C ARG A 279 -10.43 7.93 16.46
N GLN A 280 -10.84 7.34 15.33
CA GLN A 280 -11.29 8.09 14.14
C GLN A 280 -12.77 8.51 14.21
N GLY A 281 -13.46 8.29 15.34
CA GLY A 281 -14.81 8.80 15.59
C GLY A 281 -15.95 7.83 15.29
N LEU A 282 -15.68 6.53 15.07
CA LEU A 282 -16.73 5.52 15.04
C LEU A 282 -17.11 5.15 16.48
N GLU A 283 -18.16 5.79 16.97
CA GLU A 283 -18.62 5.55 18.34
C GLU A 283 -19.24 4.16 18.50
N PRO A 284 -19.01 3.49 19.65
CA PRO A 284 -19.74 2.29 20.01
C PRO A 284 -21.24 2.59 20.10
N ALA A 285 -22.05 1.75 19.44
CA ALA A 285 -23.51 1.85 19.48
C ALA A 285 -24.10 0.46 19.69
N GLU A 286 -24.88 0.31 20.76
CA GLU A 286 -25.53 -0.97 21.05
C GLU A 286 -26.50 -1.37 19.94
N GLY A 287 -26.38 -2.62 19.44
CA GLY A 287 -27.19 -3.17 18.37
C GLY A 287 -27.53 -4.64 18.59
N ALA A 288 -28.49 -5.15 17.83
CA ALA A 288 -28.93 -6.53 17.92
C ALA A 288 -27.98 -7.47 17.17
N ILE A 289 -27.70 -8.64 17.77
CA ILE A 289 -27.18 -9.80 17.08
C ILE A 289 -28.39 -10.73 16.81
N VAL A 290 -28.64 -11.02 15.54
CA VAL A 290 -29.77 -11.88 15.16
C VAL A 290 -29.27 -13.12 14.41
N ASP A 291 -30.03 -14.19 14.48
CA ASP A 291 -29.82 -15.36 13.63
C ASP A 291 -30.39 -15.14 12.20
N GLU A 292 -30.29 -16.14 11.35
CA GLU A 292 -30.78 -16.07 9.95
C GLU A 292 -32.30 -15.95 9.85
N ALA A 293 -33.06 -16.32 10.90
CA ALA A 293 -34.50 -16.16 11.00
C ALA A 293 -34.89 -14.76 11.51
N GLY A 294 -33.90 -13.92 11.91
CA GLY A 294 -34.14 -12.60 12.46
C GLY A 294 -34.45 -12.60 13.96
N VAL A 295 -34.27 -13.73 14.65
CA VAL A 295 -34.45 -13.81 16.10
C VAL A 295 -33.23 -13.21 16.80
N GLU A 296 -33.45 -12.30 17.76
CA GLU A 296 -32.38 -11.72 18.55
C GLU A 296 -31.77 -12.79 19.49
N VAL A 297 -30.45 -12.99 19.35
CA VAL A 297 -29.67 -14.00 20.11
C VAL A 297 -28.57 -13.37 20.95
N GLY A 298 -28.41 -12.06 20.86
CA GLY A 298 -27.43 -11.32 21.62
C GLY A 298 -27.37 -9.85 21.25
N ARG A 299 -26.42 -9.14 21.81
CA ARG A 299 -26.19 -7.72 21.52
C ARG A 299 -24.71 -7.45 21.31
N HIS A 300 -24.42 -6.40 20.56
CA HIS A 300 -23.06 -5.92 20.30
C HIS A 300 -22.98 -4.40 20.54
N ASP A 301 -21.75 -3.88 20.60
CA ASP A 301 -21.45 -2.46 20.86
C ASP A 301 -20.93 -1.71 19.60
N GLY A 302 -21.37 -2.15 18.41
CA GLY A 302 -21.05 -1.53 17.12
C GLY A 302 -20.93 -2.54 16.01
N VAL A 303 -21.79 -2.48 14.99
CA VAL A 303 -21.81 -3.43 13.87
C VAL A 303 -20.53 -3.37 13.02
N TRP A 304 -19.89 -2.22 12.95
CA TRP A 304 -18.62 -1.99 12.24
C TRP A 304 -17.43 -2.78 12.82
N ARG A 305 -17.57 -3.33 14.03
CA ARG A 305 -16.56 -4.18 14.67
C ARG A 305 -16.47 -5.57 14.07
N TYR A 306 -17.42 -5.94 13.18
CA TYR A 306 -17.54 -7.28 12.64
C TYR A 306 -17.34 -7.33 11.13
N THR A 307 -16.59 -8.34 10.71
CA THR A 307 -16.31 -8.61 9.29
C THR A 307 -16.93 -9.96 8.91
N PRO A 308 -17.59 -10.10 7.76
CA PRO A 308 -18.08 -11.38 7.26
C PRO A 308 -17.02 -12.48 7.33
N GLY A 309 -17.38 -13.62 7.94
CA GLY A 309 -16.48 -14.74 8.21
C GLY A 309 -15.75 -14.68 9.56
N GLN A 310 -15.91 -13.60 10.34
CA GLN A 310 -15.38 -13.54 11.70
C GLN A 310 -16.10 -14.56 12.59
N ARG A 311 -15.31 -15.34 13.36
CA ARG A 311 -15.82 -16.32 14.32
C ARG A 311 -15.61 -15.86 15.77
N ARG A 312 -14.49 -15.22 16.05
CA ARG A 312 -14.13 -14.82 17.42
C ARG A 312 -14.73 -13.48 17.80
N GLY A 313 -15.07 -13.31 19.09
CA GLY A 313 -15.55 -12.03 19.62
C GLY A 313 -17.02 -11.71 19.31
N ILE A 314 -17.82 -12.67 18.84
CA ILE A 314 -19.27 -12.47 18.63
C ILE A 314 -20.03 -12.45 19.97
N GLY A 315 -19.57 -13.20 20.99
CA GLY A 315 -20.14 -13.16 22.32
C GLY A 315 -21.44 -13.98 22.50
N VAL A 316 -21.85 -14.76 21.48
CA VAL A 316 -23.05 -15.62 21.54
C VAL A 316 -22.65 -17.05 21.78
N ALA A 317 -23.25 -17.68 22.82
CA ALA A 317 -23.05 -19.09 23.11
C ALA A 317 -23.98 -19.95 22.25
N ALA A 318 -23.45 -20.96 21.56
CA ALA A 318 -24.20 -21.89 20.71
C ALA A 318 -23.58 -23.28 20.73
N ALA A 319 -24.34 -24.30 20.32
CA ALA A 319 -23.88 -25.69 20.24
C ALA A 319 -22.83 -25.90 19.13
N GLU A 320 -22.86 -25.07 18.09
CA GLU A 320 -21.88 -25.08 17.00
C GLU A 320 -21.25 -23.71 16.80
N PRO A 321 -20.08 -23.62 16.15
CA PRO A 321 -19.42 -22.35 15.88
C PRO A 321 -20.28 -21.44 14.99
N LEU A 322 -20.56 -20.22 15.47
CA LEU A 322 -21.25 -19.17 14.73
C LEU A 322 -20.26 -18.18 14.13
N TYR A 323 -20.66 -17.59 13.01
CA TYR A 323 -19.88 -16.66 12.21
C TYR A 323 -20.69 -15.40 11.91
N ALA A 324 -20.04 -14.25 11.87
CA ALA A 324 -20.64 -13.05 11.32
C ALA A 324 -20.92 -13.27 9.84
N LEU A 325 -22.16 -13.19 9.45
CA LEU A 325 -22.59 -13.40 8.07
C LEU A 325 -22.65 -12.07 7.31
N ARG A 326 -23.31 -11.08 7.87
CA ARG A 326 -23.42 -9.73 7.31
C ARG A 326 -23.69 -8.70 8.41
N SER A 327 -23.24 -7.50 8.13
CA SER A 327 -23.49 -6.30 8.94
C SER A 327 -24.48 -5.39 8.22
N ASP A 328 -25.52 -4.95 8.91
CA ASP A 328 -26.45 -3.94 8.42
C ASP A 328 -26.23 -2.66 9.23
N ALA A 329 -25.54 -1.70 8.63
CA ALA A 329 -25.21 -0.44 9.28
C ALA A 329 -26.45 0.45 9.49
N ALA A 330 -27.47 0.34 8.62
CA ALA A 330 -28.68 1.17 8.72
C ALA A 330 -29.54 0.81 9.94
N THR A 331 -29.60 -0.47 10.28
CA THR A 331 -30.35 -0.97 11.45
C THR A 331 -29.45 -1.29 12.63
N ASN A 332 -28.13 -1.09 12.51
CA ASN A 332 -27.11 -1.49 13.47
C ASN A 332 -27.28 -2.95 13.92
N THR A 333 -27.46 -3.88 12.95
CA THR A 333 -27.76 -5.28 13.20
C THR A 333 -26.67 -6.20 12.63
N LEU A 334 -26.17 -7.12 13.44
CA LEU A 334 -25.27 -8.19 13.02
C LEU A 334 -26.05 -9.48 12.82
N VAL A 335 -26.01 -10.04 11.61
CA VAL A 335 -26.58 -11.37 11.34
C VAL A 335 -25.50 -12.42 11.50
N ILE A 336 -25.77 -13.46 12.26
CA ILE A 336 -24.85 -14.58 12.50
C ILE A 336 -25.48 -15.91 12.10
N GLY A 337 -24.64 -16.90 11.82
CA GLY A 337 -25.08 -18.25 11.47
C GLY A 337 -23.91 -19.24 11.37
N PRO A 338 -24.21 -20.50 11.03
CA PRO A 338 -23.20 -21.53 10.86
C PRO A 338 -22.29 -21.26 9.67
N ARG A 339 -21.14 -21.95 9.59
CA ARG A 339 -20.18 -21.77 8.50
C ARG A 339 -20.77 -21.95 7.10
N GLY A 340 -21.71 -22.89 6.97
CA GLY A 340 -22.37 -23.17 5.68
C GLY A 340 -23.04 -21.94 5.07
N SER A 341 -23.61 -21.08 5.90
CA SER A 341 -24.28 -19.85 5.49
C SER A 341 -23.34 -18.73 5.00
N LEU A 342 -22.02 -18.93 5.12
CA LEU A 342 -21.02 -18.04 4.50
C LEU A 342 -20.72 -18.39 3.04
N ALA A 343 -21.18 -19.55 2.57
CA ALA A 343 -20.93 -20.00 1.21
C ALA A 343 -21.65 -19.10 0.21
N CYS A 344 -20.95 -18.58 -0.77
CA CYS A 344 -21.53 -17.87 -1.90
C CYS A 344 -21.10 -18.51 -3.22
N SER A 345 -21.99 -18.52 -4.20
CA SER A 345 -21.78 -19.07 -5.54
C SER A 345 -21.66 -17.99 -6.62
N SER A 346 -22.10 -16.76 -6.32
CA SER A 346 -21.94 -15.64 -7.24
C SER A 346 -21.54 -14.35 -6.51
N VAL A 347 -20.81 -13.49 -7.23
CA VAL A 347 -20.26 -12.25 -6.72
C VAL A 347 -20.41 -11.16 -7.78
N ASP A 348 -21.01 -10.03 -7.41
CA ASP A 348 -21.02 -8.84 -8.27
C ASP A 348 -19.84 -7.93 -7.90
N VAL A 349 -19.16 -7.44 -8.91
CA VAL A 349 -17.94 -6.64 -8.76
C VAL A 349 -18.06 -5.35 -9.56
N ARG A 350 -17.82 -4.22 -8.92
CA ARG A 350 -17.58 -2.94 -9.61
C ARG A 350 -16.11 -2.84 -9.96
N GLY A 351 -15.78 -2.80 -11.23
CA GLY A 351 -14.38 -2.85 -11.64
C GLY A 351 -14.19 -2.88 -13.14
N VAL A 352 -12.99 -3.29 -13.55
CA VAL A 352 -12.56 -3.28 -14.94
C VAL A 352 -11.97 -4.64 -15.31
N LEU A 353 -12.30 -5.12 -16.50
CA LEU A 353 -11.57 -6.22 -17.15
C LEU A 353 -10.44 -5.61 -17.98
N TYR A 354 -9.22 -6.05 -17.75
CA TYR A 354 -8.03 -5.60 -18.45
C TYR A 354 -7.83 -6.33 -19.78
N ALA A 355 -8.38 -7.55 -19.88
CA ALA A 355 -8.38 -8.34 -21.09
C ALA A 355 -9.74 -9.06 -21.26
N PRO A 356 -10.14 -9.41 -22.48
CA PRO A 356 -11.33 -10.24 -22.72
C PRO A 356 -11.12 -11.64 -22.14
N VAL A 357 -11.96 -12.04 -21.17
CA VAL A 357 -11.90 -13.36 -20.52
C VAL A 357 -13.30 -13.87 -20.22
N ALA A 358 -13.50 -15.19 -20.32
CA ALA A 358 -14.76 -15.84 -19.96
C ALA A 358 -14.62 -16.73 -18.72
N GLU A 359 -13.46 -17.30 -18.51
CA GLU A 359 -13.13 -18.16 -17.36
C GLU A 359 -11.83 -17.67 -16.72
N VAL A 360 -11.79 -17.62 -15.39
CA VAL A 360 -10.66 -17.10 -14.62
C VAL A 360 -10.51 -17.87 -13.31
N GLU A 361 -9.37 -17.68 -12.65
CA GLU A 361 -9.26 -17.87 -11.21
C GLU A 361 -9.49 -16.53 -10.50
N VAL A 362 -10.44 -16.45 -9.57
CA VAL A 362 -10.68 -15.23 -8.79
C VAL A 362 -10.18 -15.36 -7.36
N LYS A 363 -9.44 -14.37 -6.91
CA LYS A 363 -9.04 -14.20 -5.50
C LYS A 363 -9.87 -13.10 -4.87
N LEU A 364 -10.66 -13.45 -3.86
CA LEU A 364 -11.66 -12.59 -3.23
C LEU A 364 -11.20 -12.06 -1.84
N ARG A 365 -10.08 -12.57 -1.33
CA ARG A 365 -9.41 -12.12 -0.10
C ARG A 365 -7.92 -12.38 -0.19
N TYR A 366 -7.12 -11.57 0.48
CA TYR A 366 -5.66 -11.66 0.45
C TYR A 366 -5.12 -13.06 0.78
N ARG A 367 -5.59 -13.67 1.86
CA ARG A 367 -5.11 -14.99 2.34
C ARG A 367 -5.98 -16.17 1.92
N SER A 368 -6.95 -15.97 1.03
CA SER A 368 -7.75 -17.08 0.50
C SER A 368 -7.12 -17.67 -0.76
N PRO A 369 -7.33 -18.97 -1.03
CA PRO A 369 -7.03 -19.53 -2.34
C PRO A 369 -7.87 -18.85 -3.41
N ALA A 370 -7.37 -18.87 -4.65
CA ALA A 370 -8.17 -18.49 -5.81
C ALA A 370 -9.20 -19.58 -6.13
N VAL A 371 -10.33 -19.19 -6.68
CA VAL A 371 -11.45 -20.08 -7.04
C VAL A 371 -11.74 -19.93 -8.53
N PRO A 372 -11.91 -21.00 -9.31
CA PRO A 372 -12.32 -20.92 -10.70
C PRO A 372 -13.72 -20.27 -10.80
N ALA A 373 -13.87 -19.37 -11.76
CA ALA A 373 -15.11 -18.62 -11.96
C ALA A 373 -15.37 -18.32 -13.44
N ARG A 374 -16.63 -18.25 -13.82
CA ARG A 374 -17.06 -17.68 -15.11
C ARG A 374 -17.33 -16.19 -14.92
N VAL A 375 -16.88 -15.39 -15.88
CA VAL A 375 -17.01 -13.92 -15.88
C VAL A 375 -18.07 -13.50 -16.87
N THR A 376 -18.97 -12.65 -16.43
CA THR A 376 -19.95 -11.98 -17.28
C THR A 376 -19.80 -10.47 -17.13
N PRO A 377 -19.40 -9.72 -18.16
CA PRO A 377 -19.31 -8.26 -18.11
C PRO A 377 -20.68 -7.63 -17.81
N THR A 378 -20.68 -6.54 -17.02
CA THR A 378 -21.87 -5.73 -16.68
C THR A 378 -21.62 -4.26 -16.98
N ALA A 379 -22.62 -3.41 -16.86
CA ALA A 379 -22.48 -1.97 -17.12
C ALA A 379 -21.49 -1.26 -16.17
N SER A 380 -21.28 -1.77 -14.95
CA SER A 380 -20.43 -1.16 -13.93
C SER A 380 -19.24 -2.02 -13.52
N GLY A 381 -19.00 -3.13 -14.22
CA GLY A 381 -17.93 -4.07 -13.90
C GLY A 381 -18.20 -5.46 -14.46
N PHE A 382 -18.32 -6.46 -13.58
CA PHE A 382 -18.55 -7.84 -13.97
C PHE A 382 -19.23 -8.65 -12.86
N ALA A 383 -19.95 -9.70 -13.25
CA ALA A 383 -20.48 -10.72 -12.36
C ALA A 383 -19.64 -12.00 -12.48
N LEU A 384 -19.48 -12.70 -11.37
CA LEU A 384 -18.73 -13.94 -11.24
C LEU A 384 -19.65 -15.08 -10.82
N GLU A 385 -19.68 -16.17 -11.57
CA GLU A 385 -20.24 -17.44 -11.17
C GLU A 385 -19.11 -18.36 -10.71
N LEU A 386 -19.06 -18.69 -9.42
CA LEU A 386 -17.97 -19.47 -8.84
C LEU A 386 -18.20 -20.97 -9.06
N ALA A 387 -17.19 -21.67 -9.58
CA ALA A 387 -17.27 -23.14 -9.77
C ALA A 387 -17.32 -23.91 -8.44
N GLN A 388 -16.85 -23.28 -7.36
CA GLN A 388 -16.91 -23.80 -5.99
C GLN A 388 -17.30 -22.67 -5.03
N PRO A 389 -18.02 -22.96 -3.94
CA PRO A 389 -18.40 -21.93 -2.99
C PRO A 389 -17.19 -21.22 -2.38
N ALA A 390 -17.20 -19.89 -2.37
CA ALA A 390 -16.28 -19.08 -1.59
C ALA A 390 -16.91 -18.72 -0.24
N TYR A 391 -16.08 -18.61 0.81
CA TYR A 391 -16.57 -18.37 2.17
C TYR A 391 -16.11 -17.00 2.70
N GLY A 392 -17.05 -16.27 3.29
CA GLY A 392 -16.74 -14.98 3.93
C GLY A 392 -16.35 -13.89 2.93
N VAL A 393 -16.87 -13.94 1.74
CA VAL A 393 -16.78 -12.84 0.77
C VAL A 393 -17.51 -11.63 1.34
N ALA A 394 -16.86 -10.48 1.34
CA ALA A 394 -17.37 -9.27 1.97
C ALA A 394 -17.41 -8.11 0.97
N PRO A 395 -18.49 -7.32 0.93
CA PRO A 395 -18.52 -6.06 0.22
C PRO A 395 -17.37 -5.14 0.67
N GLY A 396 -16.77 -4.44 -0.29
CA GLY A 396 -15.58 -3.60 -0.05
C GLY A 396 -14.24 -4.31 -0.27
N GLN A 397 -14.19 -5.64 -0.29
CA GLN A 397 -12.98 -6.40 -0.62
C GLN A 397 -12.67 -6.35 -2.12
N ILE A 398 -11.39 -6.54 -2.47
CA ILE A 398 -10.95 -6.66 -3.85
C ILE A 398 -11.30 -8.05 -4.39
N ALA A 399 -11.75 -8.08 -5.64
CA ALA A 399 -11.76 -9.26 -6.49
C ALA A 399 -10.67 -9.10 -7.55
N ALA A 400 -9.61 -9.91 -7.48
CA ALA A 400 -8.56 -9.94 -8.48
C ALA A 400 -8.73 -11.20 -9.36
N LEU A 401 -8.80 -10.99 -10.66
CA LEU A 401 -9.03 -12.04 -11.67
C LEU A 401 -7.71 -12.44 -12.31
N TYR A 402 -7.43 -13.72 -12.32
CA TYR A 402 -6.22 -14.30 -12.91
C TYR A 402 -6.55 -15.25 -14.05
N ASP A 403 -5.77 -15.16 -15.11
CA ASP A 403 -5.74 -16.13 -16.19
C ASP A 403 -4.28 -16.47 -16.50
N ASP A 404 -3.91 -17.73 -16.34
CA ASP A 404 -2.51 -18.21 -16.43
C ASP A 404 -1.51 -17.36 -15.61
N GLY A 405 -1.93 -16.99 -14.39
CA GLY A 405 -1.14 -16.17 -13.47
C GLY A 405 -1.09 -14.67 -13.76
N ALA A 406 -1.55 -14.22 -14.93
CA ALA A 406 -1.68 -12.80 -15.25
C ALA A 406 -2.97 -12.22 -14.65
N VAL A 407 -2.92 -10.98 -14.15
CA VAL A 407 -4.08 -10.25 -13.66
C VAL A 407 -4.84 -9.68 -14.86
N VAL A 408 -6.02 -10.22 -15.13
CA VAL A 408 -6.85 -9.88 -16.29
C VAL A 408 -8.07 -9.03 -15.95
N GLY A 409 -8.22 -8.67 -14.69
CA GLY A 409 -9.28 -7.77 -14.22
C GLY A 409 -9.22 -7.59 -12.72
N CYS A 410 -9.78 -6.48 -12.26
CA CYS A 410 -9.86 -6.15 -10.84
C CYS A 410 -11.06 -5.27 -10.55
N GLY A 411 -11.57 -5.36 -9.34
CA GLY A 411 -12.61 -4.48 -8.84
C GLY A 411 -12.92 -4.70 -7.37
N VAL A 412 -13.92 -3.99 -6.90
CA VAL A 412 -14.41 -4.06 -5.52
C VAL A 412 -15.70 -4.88 -5.47
N VAL A 413 -15.77 -5.86 -4.61
CA VAL A 413 -16.98 -6.65 -4.35
C VAL A 413 -18.10 -5.72 -3.91
N SER A 414 -19.19 -5.70 -4.66
CA SER A 414 -20.42 -4.94 -4.32
C SER A 414 -21.45 -5.80 -3.62
N SER A 415 -21.61 -7.05 -4.06
CA SER A 415 -22.50 -8.02 -3.43
C SER A 415 -21.99 -9.45 -3.60
N ALA A 416 -22.45 -10.34 -2.75
CA ALA A 416 -22.23 -11.78 -2.85
C ALA A 416 -23.54 -12.51 -2.55
N SER A 417 -23.99 -13.33 -3.51
CA SER A 417 -25.23 -14.11 -3.35
C SER A 417 -24.90 -15.48 -2.75
N ARG A 418 -25.69 -15.84 -1.75
CA ARG A 418 -25.64 -17.12 -1.05
C ARG A 418 -26.65 -18.06 -1.67
N ASN A 419 -26.33 -19.33 -1.71
CA ASN A 419 -27.28 -20.37 -2.15
C ASN A 419 -28.32 -20.61 -1.10
#